data_4cd7607d12e1984db2c422f491297a91
#
_entry.id   4cd7607d12e1984db2c422f491297a91
#
_cell.length_a   1.000
_cell.length_b   1.000
_cell.length_c   1.000
_cell.angle_alpha   90.00
_cell.angle_beta   90.00
_cell.angle_gamma   90.00
#
_symmetry.space_group_name_H-M   'P 1'
#
loop_
_entity.id
_entity.type
_entity.pdbx_description
1 polymer ?
#
loop_
_entity_poly.entity_id
_entity_poly.type
_entity_poly.pdbx_seq_one_letter_code
_entity_poly.pdbx_strand_id
1 'polypeptide(L)'
;MLYDVLSTLGNWKNRPLVAVVTGDPYAVRLATDYQFEVIPDPDNPGETGAIEMATRISVERGAASTLVIPADIPLLQAWELEEILQHAPAEGSVLAPAADGRGTNAAFRRPADLFPLRFGNDSFKPHHAAAQATGRACVILHLPGIAFDVDRPEQLQQLISLPGETRAQRLAREYAAAAAAGETDGAETSGVGTNRVGTNRVGTNRVGTNCVGTGDPPLQPRSGSS
;
A
#
# COMPACT_ATOMS: atom_id res chain seq x y z
N MET A 1 5.32 6.88 -5.34
CA MET A 1 4.62 5.66 -4.93
C MET A 1 3.26 5.98 -4.34
N LEU A 2 3.15 6.66 -3.18
CA LEU A 2 1.85 7.06 -2.61
C LEU A 2 0.92 7.72 -3.63
N TYR A 3 1.42 8.68 -4.42
CA TYR A 3 0.63 9.34 -5.47
C TYR A 3 0.02 8.33 -6.46
N ASP A 4 0.79 7.34 -6.91
CA ASP A 4 0.32 6.35 -7.89
C ASP A 4 -0.78 5.47 -7.29
N VAL A 5 -0.61 5.03 -6.03
CA VAL A 5 -1.62 4.25 -5.30
C VAL A 5 -2.91 5.07 -5.15
N LEU A 6 -2.83 6.31 -4.64
CA LEU A 6 -4.01 7.14 -4.46
C LEU A 6 -4.67 7.53 -5.78
N SER A 7 -3.88 7.72 -6.85
CA SER A 7 -4.40 7.97 -8.20
C SER A 7 -5.19 6.77 -8.72
N THR A 8 -4.67 5.56 -8.54
CA THR A 8 -5.39 4.33 -8.93
C THR A 8 -6.70 4.20 -8.15
N LEU A 9 -6.66 4.38 -6.84
CA LEU A 9 -7.85 4.37 -6.00
C LEU A 9 -8.85 5.47 -6.39
N GLY A 10 -8.37 6.68 -6.68
CA GLY A 10 -9.20 7.82 -7.07
C GLY A 10 -9.94 7.61 -8.39
N ASN A 11 -9.29 6.92 -9.34
CA ASN A 11 -9.86 6.62 -10.65
C ASN A 11 -10.68 5.32 -10.69
N TRP A 12 -10.71 4.56 -9.61
CA TRP A 12 -11.49 3.33 -9.52
C TRP A 12 -12.99 3.67 -9.35
N LYS A 13 -13.80 3.39 -10.40
CA LYS A 13 -15.19 3.86 -10.51
C LYS A 13 -16.13 3.37 -9.41
N ASN A 14 -15.97 2.13 -8.99
CA ASN A 14 -16.83 1.48 -7.99
C ASN A 14 -16.10 1.31 -6.65
N ARG A 15 -15.16 2.22 -6.36
CA ARG A 15 -14.38 2.09 -5.13
C ARG A 15 -15.26 2.18 -3.88
N PRO A 16 -14.93 1.41 -2.84
CA PRO A 16 -15.49 1.61 -1.51
C PRO A 16 -15.02 2.94 -0.90
N LEU A 17 -15.47 3.25 0.30
CA LEU A 17 -14.88 4.35 1.06
C LEU A 17 -13.39 4.09 1.26
N VAL A 18 -12.56 5.10 0.99
CA VAL A 18 -11.11 5.03 1.16
C VAL A 18 -10.71 5.94 2.31
N ALA A 19 -9.98 5.39 3.27
CA ALA A 19 -9.34 6.15 4.33
C ALA A 19 -7.82 6.02 4.22
N VAL A 20 -7.12 7.13 4.39
CA VAL A 20 -5.65 7.20 4.43
C VAL A 20 -5.22 7.46 5.87
N VAL A 21 -4.48 6.52 6.45
CA VAL A 21 -3.97 6.65 7.82
C VAL A 21 -2.59 7.27 7.74
N THR A 22 -2.44 8.50 8.25
CA THR A 22 -1.17 9.21 8.13
C THR A 22 -1.05 10.40 9.06
N GLY A 23 0.18 10.70 9.51
CA GLY A 23 0.57 11.95 10.12
C GLY A 23 1.36 12.88 9.18
N ASP A 24 1.64 12.42 7.95
CA ASP A 24 2.44 13.18 6.96
C ASP A 24 1.60 14.26 6.26
N PRO A 25 1.99 15.55 6.31
CA PRO A 25 1.21 16.63 5.70
C PRO A 25 1.06 16.53 4.17
N TYR A 26 2.01 15.90 3.48
CA TYR A 26 1.91 15.69 2.03
C TYR A 26 0.87 14.60 1.71
N ALA A 27 0.88 13.50 2.47
CA ALA A 27 -0.11 12.45 2.33
C ALA A 27 -1.53 12.95 2.66
N VAL A 28 -1.68 13.79 3.70
CA VAL A 28 -2.95 14.46 4.04
C VAL A 28 -3.47 15.28 2.87
N ARG A 29 -2.62 16.13 2.26
CA ARG A 29 -3.03 16.93 1.09
C ARG A 29 -3.48 16.06 -0.07
N LEU A 30 -2.68 15.03 -0.42
CA LEU A 30 -3.05 14.13 -1.51
C LEU A 30 -4.37 13.40 -1.25
N ALA A 31 -4.59 12.89 -0.04
CA ALA A 31 -5.84 12.24 0.33
C ALA A 31 -7.03 13.20 0.18
N THR A 32 -6.86 14.46 0.62
CA THR A 32 -7.87 15.50 0.50
C THR A 32 -8.18 15.83 -0.96
N ASP A 33 -7.19 15.94 -1.83
CA ASP A 33 -7.36 16.20 -3.26
C ASP A 33 -8.19 15.10 -3.96
N TYR A 34 -8.07 13.85 -3.51
CA TYR A 34 -8.87 12.71 -3.99
C TYR A 34 -10.19 12.55 -3.23
N GLN A 35 -10.51 13.42 -2.28
CA GLN A 35 -11.69 13.33 -1.41
C GLN A 35 -11.72 12.02 -0.60
N PHE A 36 -10.57 11.53 -0.20
CA PHE A 36 -10.45 10.40 0.70
C PHE A 36 -10.51 10.86 2.15
N GLU A 37 -10.98 9.99 3.01
CA GLU A 37 -10.93 10.24 4.44
C GLU A 37 -9.47 10.21 4.93
N VAL A 38 -9.15 11.09 5.87
CA VAL A 38 -7.87 11.05 6.57
C VAL A 38 -8.12 10.61 8.02
N ILE A 39 -7.47 9.53 8.42
CA ILE A 39 -7.39 9.11 9.82
C ILE A 39 -6.04 9.61 10.35
N PRO A 40 -6.04 10.60 11.25
CA PRO A 40 -4.81 11.15 11.80
C PRO A 40 -4.02 10.11 12.58
N ASP A 41 -2.71 10.06 12.35
CA ASP A 41 -1.76 9.21 13.05
C ASP A 41 -0.59 10.06 13.62
N PRO A 42 -0.85 10.89 14.66
CA PRO A 42 0.14 11.82 15.19
C PRO A 42 1.26 11.13 15.96
N ASP A 43 0.96 9.99 16.56
CA ASP A 43 1.89 9.26 17.43
C ASP A 43 2.79 8.30 16.65
N ASN A 44 2.42 7.99 15.39
CA ASN A 44 3.12 7.06 14.50
C ASN A 44 3.59 5.78 15.22
N PRO A 45 2.65 4.96 15.77
CA PRO A 45 2.99 3.75 16.52
C PRO A 45 3.54 2.63 15.64
N GLY A 46 3.85 2.96 14.39
CA GLY A 46 4.24 2.04 13.33
C GLY A 46 3.03 1.46 12.60
N GLU A 47 3.32 0.76 11.52
CA GLU A 47 2.33 0.28 10.55
C GLU A 47 1.21 -0.56 11.22
N THR A 48 1.58 -1.51 12.07
CA THR A 48 0.60 -2.36 12.77
C THR A 48 -0.35 -1.53 13.64
N GLY A 49 0.17 -0.59 14.44
CA GLY A 49 -0.66 0.24 15.31
C GLY A 49 -1.59 1.16 14.53
N ALA A 50 -1.11 1.75 13.43
CA ALA A 50 -1.92 2.57 12.53
C ALA A 50 -3.09 1.78 11.92
N ILE A 51 -2.83 0.54 11.49
CA ILE A 51 -3.85 -0.35 10.91
C ILE A 51 -4.85 -0.83 11.96
N GLU A 52 -4.40 -1.18 13.16
CA GLU A 52 -5.29 -1.55 14.27
C GLU A 52 -6.23 -0.39 14.64
N MET A 53 -5.71 0.83 14.73
CA MET A 53 -6.50 2.05 14.97
C MET A 53 -7.53 2.26 13.86
N ALA A 54 -7.12 2.21 12.60
CA ALA A 54 -8.02 2.39 11.46
C ALA A 54 -9.09 1.30 11.38
N THR A 55 -8.73 0.06 11.66
CA THR A 55 -9.68 -1.07 11.70
C THR A 55 -10.74 -0.83 12.77
N ARG A 56 -10.34 -0.43 13.97
CA ARG A 56 -11.27 -0.13 15.07
C ARG A 56 -12.23 1.00 14.68
N ILE A 57 -11.71 2.12 14.17
CA ILE A 57 -12.53 3.25 13.71
C ILE A 57 -13.52 2.80 12.63
N SER A 58 -13.09 1.97 11.69
CA SER A 58 -13.95 1.44 10.62
C SER A 58 -15.08 0.58 11.18
N VAL A 59 -14.78 -0.29 12.13
CA VAL A 59 -15.79 -1.15 12.81
C VAL A 59 -16.78 -0.31 13.60
N GLU A 60 -16.33 0.70 14.35
CA GLU A 60 -17.18 1.63 15.12
C GLU A 60 -18.14 2.39 14.18
N ARG A 61 -17.76 2.61 12.93
CA ARG A 61 -18.58 3.23 11.88
C ARG A 61 -19.45 2.27 11.08
N GLY A 62 -19.45 0.99 11.47
CA GLY A 62 -20.32 -0.03 10.86
C GLY A 62 -19.76 -0.66 9.59
N ALA A 63 -18.45 -0.59 9.35
CA ALA A 63 -17.85 -1.28 8.22
C ALA A 63 -18.00 -2.80 8.35
N ALA A 64 -18.62 -3.42 7.36
CA ALA A 64 -18.77 -4.89 7.31
C ALA A 64 -17.46 -5.58 6.90
N SER A 65 -16.61 -4.91 6.16
CA SER A 65 -15.33 -5.45 5.68
C SER A 65 -14.26 -4.37 5.61
N THR A 66 -13.00 -4.79 5.60
CA THR A 66 -11.84 -3.92 5.37
C THR A 66 -10.92 -4.53 4.31
N LEU A 67 -10.35 -3.68 3.46
CA LEU A 67 -9.23 -4.00 2.60
C LEU A 67 -8.07 -3.07 2.96
N VAL A 68 -6.97 -3.63 3.41
CA VAL A 68 -5.74 -2.90 3.75
C VAL A 68 -4.71 -3.12 2.66
N ILE A 69 -4.14 -2.04 2.14
CA ILE A 69 -3.04 -2.04 1.17
C ILE A 69 -1.97 -1.03 1.60
N PRO A 70 -0.68 -1.29 1.35
CA PRO A 70 0.39 -0.35 1.62
C PRO A 70 0.48 0.73 0.53
N ALA A 71 1.24 1.79 0.81
CA ALA A 71 1.38 2.92 -0.11
C ALA A 71 2.64 2.87 -0.99
N ASP A 72 3.42 1.81 -0.91
CA ASP A 72 4.70 1.59 -1.60
C ASP A 72 4.62 0.61 -2.77
N ILE A 73 3.40 0.31 -3.24
CA ILE A 73 3.09 -0.53 -4.40
C ILE A 73 2.73 0.32 -5.64
N PRO A 74 3.70 0.98 -6.29
CA PRO A 74 3.43 1.99 -7.33
C PRO A 74 2.85 1.45 -8.62
N LEU A 75 2.81 0.13 -8.78
CA LEU A 75 2.27 -0.55 -9.97
C LEU A 75 0.85 -1.06 -9.78
N LEU A 76 0.21 -0.75 -8.64
CA LEU A 76 -1.18 -1.11 -8.36
C LEU A 76 -2.12 -0.75 -9.52
N GLN A 77 -2.97 -1.70 -9.91
CA GLN A 77 -4.00 -1.53 -10.93
C GLN A 77 -5.41 -1.71 -10.35
N ALA A 78 -6.38 -0.96 -10.87
CA ALA A 78 -7.76 -1.04 -10.39
C ALA A 78 -8.38 -2.43 -10.55
N TRP A 79 -8.04 -3.16 -11.63
CA TRP A 79 -8.54 -4.52 -11.85
C TRP A 79 -8.06 -5.51 -10.76
N GLU A 80 -6.88 -5.30 -10.17
CA GLU A 80 -6.39 -6.15 -9.08
C GLU A 80 -7.22 -5.99 -7.80
N LEU A 81 -7.71 -4.78 -7.55
CA LEU A 81 -8.63 -4.51 -6.45
C LEU A 81 -10.00 -5.14 -6.71
N GLU A 82 -10.46 -5.10 -7.97
CA GLU A 82 -11.69 -5.77 -8.40
C GLU A 82 -11.58 -7.28 -8.23
N GLU A 83 -10.44 -7.89 -8.59
CA GLU A 83 -10.17 -9.32 -8.36
C GLU A 83 -10.26 -9.68 -6.88
N ILE A 84 -9.70 -8.87 -5.98
CA ILE A 84 -9.82 -9.10 -4.53
C ILE A 84 -11.29 -9.10 -4.12
N LEU A 85 -12.08 -8.12 -4.57
CA LEU A 85 -13.48 -8.02 -4.19
C LEU A 85 -14.35 -9.14 -4.81
N GLN A 86 -14.06 -9.56 -6.03
CA GLN A 86 -14.76 -10.66 -6.70
C GLN A 86 -14.54 -12.02 -6.01
N HIS A 87 -13.32 -12.23 -5.50
CA HIS A 87 -12.96 -13.45 -4.79
C HIS A 87 -13.20 -13.38 -3.28
N ALA A 88 -13.70 -12.23 -2.80
CA ALA A 88 -13.97 -12.04 -1.37
C ALA A 88 -15.12 -12.96 -0.91
N PRO A 89 -14.88 -13.85 0.06
CA PRO A 89 -15.94 -14.70 0.60
C PRO A 89 -16.98 -13.88 1.36
N ALA A 90 -18.20 -14.45 1.50
CA ALA A 90 -19.25 -13.83 2.31
C ALA A 90 -18.79 -13.62 3.77
N GLU A 91 -18.00 -14.54 4.30
CA GLU A 91 -17.24 -14.41 5.55
C GLU A 91 -15.87 -15.07 5.36
N GLY A 92 -14.80 -14.31 5.68
CA GLY A 92 -13.45 -14.79 5.50
C GLY A 92 -12.49 -13.70 5.05
N SER A 93 -11.46 -14.08 4.31
CA SER A 93 -10.39 -13.17 3.91
C SER A 93 -9.85 -13.46 2.52
N VAL A 94 -9.23 -12.42 1.93
CA VAL A 94 -8.35 -12.52 0.77
C VAL A 94 -7.01 -11.93 1.15
N LEU A 95 -5.92 -12.65 0.92
CA LEU A 95 -4.55 -12.19 1.15
C LEU A 95 -3.79 -12.16 -0.18
N ALA A 96 -3.08 -11.09 -0.44
CA ALA A 96 -2.12 -11.00 -1.54
C ALA A 96 -0.71 -10.82 -0.98
N PRO A 97 0.20 -11.80 -1.20
CA PRO A 97 1.58 -11.70 -0.76
C PRO A 97 2.39 -10.72 -1.61
N ALA A 98 3.48 -10.21 -1.03
CA ALA A 98 4.55 -9.56 -1.77
C ALA A 98 5.24 -10.56 -2.73
N ALA A 99 5.98 -10.06 -3.70
CA ALA A 99 6.64 -10.88 -4.74
C ALA A 99 7.62 -11.91 -4.16
N ASP A 100 8.23 -11.61 -3.01
CA ASP A 100 9.13 -12.54 -2.30
C ASP A 100 8.38 -13.60 -1.46
N GLY A 101 7.05 -13.53 -1.39
CA GLY A 101 6.19 -14.43 -0.61
C GLY A 101 6.30 -14.24 0.91
N ARG A 102 7.00 -13.20 1.39
CA ARG A 102 7.25 -12.93 2.81
C ARG A 102 6.32 -11.87 3.38
N GLY A 103 6.16 -10.76 2.65
CA GLY A 103 5.27 -9.67 3.02
C GLY A 103 3.82 -9.93 2.63
N THR A 104 2.90 -9.13 3.18
CA THR A 104 1.49 -9.06 2.79
C THR A 104 1.20 -7.68 2.22
N ASN A 105 0.85 -7.60 0.94
CA ASN A 105 0.60 -6.33 0.26
C ASN A 105 -0.89 -6.05 0.02
N ALA A 106 -1.77 -7.02 0.30
CA ALA A 106 -3.20 -6.75 0.49
C ALA A 106 -3.80 -7.74 1.47
N ALA A 107 -4.70 -7.24 2.32
CA ALA A 107 -5.45 -8.03 3.27
C ALA A 107 -6.92 -7.58 3.32
N PHE A 108 -7.80 -8.33 2.68
CA PHE A 108 -9.25 -8.18 2.81
C PHE A 108 -9.75 -9.05 3.95
N ARG A 109 -10.67 -8.51 4.76
CA ARG A 109 -11.32 -9.23 5.87
C ARG A 109 -12.81 -8.91 5.92
N ARG A 110 -13.62 -9.93 6.14
CA ARG A 110 -15.05 -9.85 6.42
C ARG A 110 -15.43 -10.92 7.47
N PRO A 111 -15.82 -10.54 8.71
CA PRO A 111 -15.99 -9.15 9.19
C PRO A 111 -14.69 -8.33 9.17
N ALA A 112 -14.83 -7.01 9.30
CA ALA A 112 -13.75 -6.04 9.15
C ALA A 112 -12.52 -6.30 10.04
N ASP A 113 -12.72 -6.86 11.21
CA ASP A 113 -11.73 -7.21 12.23
C ASP A 113 -11.53 -8.72 12.42
N LEU A 114 -11.83 -9.53 11.41
CA LEU A 114 -11.86 -11.01 11.46
C LEU A 114 -10.64 -11.62 12.17
N PHE A 115 -9.48 -11.06 11.99
CA PHE A 115 -8.25 -11.40 12.71
C PHE A 115 -7.32 -10.17 12.74
N PRO A 116 -6.41 -10.07 13.72
CA PRO A 116 -5.47 -8.95 13.80
C PRO A 116 -4.46 -9.01 12.67
N LEU A 117 -4.16 -7.85 12.08
CA LEU A 117 -3.09 -7.68 11.10
C LEU A 117 -1.81 -7.21 11.82
N ARG A 118 -0.70 -7.86 11.53
CA ARG A 118 0.61 -7.53 12.09
C ARG A 118 1.61 -7.45 10.95
N PHE A 119 1.89 -6.24 10.54
CA PHE A 119 2.84 -5.96 9.48
C PHE A 119 4.28 -5.92 10.01
N GLY A 120 5.23 -6.09 9.11
CA GLY A 120 6.65 -6.18 9.39
C GLY A 120 7.29 -7.31 8.57
N ASN A 121 8.51 -7.70 8.93
CA ASN A 121 9.20 -8.77 8.25
C ASN A 121 8.43 -10.09 8.35
N ASP A 122 8.29 -10.79 7.21
CA ASP A 122 7.63 -12.10 7.12
C ASP A 122 6.14 -12.10 7.55
N SER A 123 5.41 -11.01 7.31
CA SER A 123 4.01 -10.84 7.76
C SER A 123 3.03 -11.82 7.09
N PHE A 124 3.34 -12.37 5.92
CA PHE A 124 2.40 -13.22 5.18
C PHE A 124 2.05 -14.52 5.91
N LYS A 125 3.06 -15.25 6.40
CA LYS A 125 2.84 -16.51 7.12
C LYS A 125 2.00 -16.32 8.38
N PRO A 126 2.28 -15.35 9.26
CA PRO A 126 1.43 -15.02 10.41
C PRO A 126 0.01 -14.64 10.03
N HIS A 127 -0.20 -13.80 8.99
CA HIS A 127 -1.54 -13.43 8.54
C HIS A 127 -2.32 -14.63 8.01
N HIS A 128 -1.69 -15.49 7.20
CA HIS A 128 -2.31 -16.71 6.69
C HIS A 128 -2.69 -17.67 7.82
N ALA A 129 -1.79 -17.87 8.79
CA ALA A 129 -2.08 -18.71 9.96
C ALA A 129 -3.23 -18.13 10.81
N ALA A 130 -3.26 -16.80 11.02
CA ALA A 130 -4.34 -16.14 11.74
C ALA A 130 -5.69 -16.29 10.99
N ALA A 131 -5.68 -16.12 9.67
CA ALA A 131 -6.87 -16.32 8.83
C ALA A 131 -7.38 -17.76 8.94
N GLN A 132 -6.51 -18.78 8.82
CA GLN A 132 -6.85 -20.19 8.96
C GLN A 132 -7.42 -20.53 10.35
N ALA A 133 -6.85 -19.94 11.40
CA ALA A 133 -7.32 -20.15 12.78
C ALA A 133 -8.76 -19.67 13.02
N THR A 134 -9.30 -18.80 12.15
CA THR A 134 -10.72 -18.38 12.23
C THR A 134 -11.70 -19.46 11.81
N GLY A 135 -11.24 -20.50 11.13
CA GLY A 135 -12.10 -21.51 10.50
C GLY A 135 -12.92 -21.02 9.31
N ARG A 136 -12.69 -19.77 8.86
CA ARG A 136 -13.37 -19.17 7.70
C ARG A 136 -12.53 -19.35 6.43
N ALA A 137 -13.16 -19.10 5.27
CA ALA A 137 -12.47 -19.15 4.00
C ALA A 137 -11.32 -18.14 3.94
N CYS A 138 -10.15 -18.56 3.46
CA CYS A 138 -9.01 -17.69 3.18
C CYS A 138 -8.55 -17.94 1.74
N VAL A 139 -8.68 -16.95 0.87
CA VAL A 139 -8.25 -17.00 -0.52
C VAL A 139 -6.89 -16.30 -0.62
N ILE A 140 -5.96 -16.88 -1.37
CA ILE A 140 -4.67 -16.25 -1.68
C ILE A 140 -4.67 -15.88 -3.15
N LEU A 141 -4.43 -14.61 -3.46
CA LEU A 141 -4.31 -14.10 -4.83
C LEU A 141 -2.90 -13.57 -5.08
N HIS A 142 -2.33 -13.96 -6.21
CA HIS A 142 -1.05 -13.45 -6.69
C HIS A 142 -1.31 -12.37 -7.74
N LEU A 143 -1.17 -11.11 -7.36
CA LEU A 143 -1.51 -9.93 -8.14
C LEU A 143 -0.23 -9.13 -8.42
N PRO A 144 0.21 -9.03 -9.67
CA PRO A 144 1.58 -8.58 -9.99
C PRO A 144 1.86 -7.13 -9.57
N GLY A 145 0.90 -6.22 -9.72
CA GLY A 145 1.06 -4.82 -9.33
C GLY A 145 1.03 -4.64 -7.80
N ILE A 146 0.15 -5.38 -7.12
CA ILE A 146 0.08 -5.42 -5.65
C ILE A 146 1.33 -6.10 -5.07
N ALA A 147 1.83 -7.16 -5.70
CA ALA A 147 2.99 -7.88 -5.22
C ALA A 147 4.29 -7.09 -5.28
N PHE A 148 4.33 -6.01 -6.10
CA PHE A 148 5.53 -5.22 -6.33
C PHE A 148 5.59 -4.02 -5.38
N ASP A 149 6.17 -4.20 -4.21
CA ASP A 149 6.56 -3.14 -3.28
C ASP A 149 7.99 -2.64 -3.55
N VAL A 150 8.29 -1.41 -3.15
CA VAL A 150 9.60 -0.78 -3.36
C VAL A 150 10.21 -0.38 -2.02
N ASP A 151 10.87 -1.32 -1.40
CA ASP A 151 11.53 -1.18 -0.08
C ASP A 151 13.06 -1.06 -0.18
N ARG A 152 13.66 -1.51 -1.29
CA ARG A 152 15.11 -1.67 -1.46
C ARG A 152 15.61 -1.06 -2.76
N PRO A 153 16.89 -0.67 -2.82
CA PRO A 153 17.49 -0.15 -4.05
C PRO A 153 17.34 -1.07 -5.26
N GLU A 154 17.39 -2.39 -5.06
CA GLU A 154 17.25 -3.37 -6.14
C GLU A 154 15.85 -3.34 -6.75
N GLN A 155 14.81 -3.17 -5.92
CA GLN A 155 13.43 -3.02 -6.37
C GLN A 155 13.23 -1.68 -7.09
N LEU A 156 13.91 -0.60 -6.68
CA LEU A 156 13.91 0.66 -7.41
C LEU A 156 14.53 0.52 -8.80
N GLN A 157 15.67 -0.19 -8.93
CA GLN A 157 16.28 -0.50 -10.23
C GLN A 157 15.35 -1.34 -11.11
N GLN A 158 14.67 -2.30 -10.49
CA GLN A 158 13.69 -3.11 -11.20
C GLN A 158 12.50 -2.25 -11.67
N LEU A 159 11.98 -1.34 -10.84
CA LEU A 159 10.92 -0.40 -11.19
C LEU A 159 11.29 0.45 -12.42
N ILE A 160 12.54 0.94 -12.49
CA ILE A 160 13.06 1.72 -13.62
C ILE A 160 13.01 0.93 -14.93
N SER A 161 13.32 -0.37 -14.88
CA SER A 161 13.41 -1.23 -16.06
C SER A 161 12.05 -1.76 -16.53
N LEU A 162 11.04 -1.77 -15.68
CA LEU A 162 9.70 -2.23 -16.05
C LEU A 162 9.02 -1.26 -17.02
N PRO A 163 8.20 -1.78 -17.96
CA PRO A 163 7.39 -0.93 -18.84
C PRO A 163 6.36 -0.17 -18.02
N GLY A 164 6.04 1.06 -18.44
CA GLY A 164 5.04 1.91 -17.80
C GLY A 164 5.56 3.31 -17.52
N GLU A 165 4.63 4.19 -17.12
CA GLU A 165 4.83 5.62 -16.94
C GLU A 165 4.16 6.12 -15.65
N THR A 166 4.20 5.33 -14.57
CA THR A 166 3.76 5.81 -13.25
C THR A 166 4.64 7.00 -12.83
N ARG A 167 4.14 7.83 -11.94
CA ARG A 167 4.94 8.95 -11.42
C ARG A 167 6.19 8.44 -10.72
N ALA A 168 6.09 7.33 -10.00
CA ALA A 168 7.23 6.71 -9.34
C ALA A 168 8.30 6.27 -10.36
N GLN A 169 7.90 5.65 -11.48
CA GLN A 169 8.83 5.24 -12.54
C GLN A 169 9.54 6.43 -13.18
N ARG A 170 8.79 7.49 -13.53
CA ARG A 170 9.41 8.71 -14.10
C ARG A 170 10.42 9.32 -13.16
N LEU A 171 10.04 9.55 -11.90
CA LEU A 171 10.96 10.13 -10.90
C LEU A 171 12.17 9.23 -10.65
N ALA A 172 12.00 7.91 -10.61
CA ALA A 172 13.11 6.98 -10.44
C ALA A 172 14.10 7.04 -11.62
N ARG A 173 13.60 7.13 -12.86
CA ARG A 173 14.44 7.30 -14.06
C ARG A 173 15.16 8.63 -14.08
N GLU A 174 14.48 9.72 -13.73
CA GLU A 174 15.09 11.06 -13.62
C GLU A 174 16.22 11.07 -12.59
N TYR A 175 15.99 10.45 -11.43
CA TYR A 175 16.98 10.34 -10.36
C TYR A 175 18.19 9.50 -10.78
N ALA A 176 17.98 8.38 -11.45
CA ALA A 176 19.06 7.55 -11.97
C ALA A 176 19.89 8.27 -13.04
N ALA A 177 19.24 9.00 -13.95
CA ALA A 177 19.92 9.79 -14.97
C ALA A 177 20.75 10.93 -14.37
N ALA A 178 20.22 11.62 -13.36
CA ALA A 178 20.95 12.68 -12.65
C ALA A 178 22.18 12.14 -11.89
N ALA A 179 22.04 10.99 -11.24
CA ALA A 179 23.15 10.33 -10.56
C ALA A 179 24.26 9.93 -11.53
N ALA A 180 23.93 9.36 -12.70
CA ALA A 180 24.89 9.01 -13.74
C ALA A 180 25.60 10.25 -14.34
N ALA A 181 24.90 11.37 -14.48
CA ALA A 181 25.49 12.62 -14.97
C ALA A 181 26.46 13.25 -13.95
N GLY A 182 26.16 13.14 -12.65
CA GLY A 182 27.05 13.64 -11.58
C GLY A 182 28.35 12.83 -11.42
N GLU A 183 28.35 11.55 -11.75
CA GLU A 183 29.56 10.70 -11.72
C GLU A 183 30.52 11.00 -12.89
N THR A 184 30.01 11.51 -14.03
CA THR A 184 30.87 11.87 -15.19
C THR A 184 31.62 13.19 -15.01
N ASP A 185 31.12 14.11 -14.19
CA ASP A 185 31.76 15.40 -13.94
C ASP A 185 32.89 15.31 -12.88
N GLY A 186 32.97 14.18 -12.15
CA GLY A 186 34.01 13.94 -11.14
C GLY A 186 35.30 13.26 -11.64
N ALA A 187 35.38 12.90 -12.94
CA ALA A 187 36.50 12.12 -13.48
C ALA A 187 37.67 12.96 -14.03
N GLU A 188 37.57 14.28 -14.03
CA GLU A 188 38.64 15.19 -14.52
C GLU A 188 39.11 16.21 -13.47
N THR A 189 39.52 15.80 -12.29
CA THR A 189 40.49 16.56 -11.49
C THR A 189 41.24 15.61 -10.55
N SER A 190 42.39 15.16 -10.99
CA SER A 190 43.42 14.56 -10.14
C SER A 190 44.01 15.61 -9.21
N GLY A 191 43.99 15.34 -7.90
CA GLY A 191 44.96 15.98 -6.99
C GLY A 191 44.41 16.41 -5.64
N VAL A 192 44.72 15.56 -4.63
CA VAL A 192 44.95 15.94 -3.21
C VAL A 192 43.77 16.47 -2.40
N GLY A 193 43.35 15.66 -1.45
CA GLY A 193 42.56 16.11 -0.31
C GLY A 193 41.64 15.04 0.26
N THR A 194 42.16 14.22 1.20
CA THR A 194 41.35 13.34 2.02
C THR A 194 40.37 14.12 2.89
N ASN A 195 39.13 14.22 2.49
CA ASN A 195 38.05 14.58 3.40
C ASN A 195 37.01 13.45 3.41
N ARG A 196 36.97 12.72 4.53
CA ARG A 196 35.90 11.81 4.88
C ARG A 196 34.59 12.59 4.86
N VAL A 197 33.81 12.42 3.80
CA VAL A 197 32.40 12.78 3.81
C VAL A 197 31.68 11.69 4.59
N GLY A 198 31.13 12.09 5.73
CA GLY A 198 30.33 11.23 6.56
C GLY A 198 29.13 10.71 5.76
N THR A 199 28.97 9.40 5.76
CA THR A 199 27.74 8.74 5.28
C THR A 199 26.58 9.22 6.13
N ASN A 200 25.84 10.22 5.65
CA ASN A 200 24.50 10.49 6.14
C ASN A 200 23.67 9.23 5.85
N ARG A 201 23.42 8.47 6.89
CA ARG A 201 22.33 7.50 6.90
C ARG A 201 21.06 8.31 6.59
N VAL A 202 20.57 8.19 5.38
CA VAL A 202 19.19 8.53 5.05
C VAL A 202 18.36 7.57 5.90
N GLY A 203 17.85 8.06 7.01
CA GLY A 203 16.87 7.35 7.80
C GLY A 203 15.67 7.13 6.88
N THR A 204 15.39 5.89 6.56
CA THR A 204 14.14 5.50 5.93
C THR A 204 13.04 5.74 6.95
N ASN A 205 12.51 6.97 6.97
CA ASN A 205 11.22 7.22 7.58
C ASN A 205 10.20 6.43 6.73
N ARG A 206 9.88 5.23 7.15
CA ARG A 206 8.70 4.52 6.66
C ARG A 206 7.51 5.39 7.04
N VAL A 207 7.02 6.17 6.11
CA VAL A 207 5.73 6.82 6.24
C VAL A 207 4.71 5.70 6.09
N GLY A 208 4.22 5.20 7.22
CA GLY A 208 3.15 4.21 7.24
C GLY A 208 1.87 4.86 6.74
N THR A 209 1.65 4.83 5.43
CA THR A 209 0.42 5.28 4.80
C THR A 209 -0.31 4.04 4.33
N ASN A 210 -1.44 3.73 4.97
CA ASN A 210 -2.26 2.59 4.65
C ASN A 210 -3.63 3.06 4.18
N CYS A 211 -4.17 2.41 3.15
CA CYS A 211 -5.52 2.66 2.67
C CYS A 211 -6.44 1.56 3.19
N VAL A 212 -7.54 1.96 3.81
CA VAL A 212 -8.58 1.03 4.30
C VAL A 212 -9.84 1.29 3.49
N GLY A 213 -10.27 0.30 2.72
CA GLY A 213 -11.54 0.34 2.01
C GLY A 213 -12.65 -0.23 2.90
N THR A 214 -13.76 0.50 3.06
CA THR A 214 -14.91 0.07 3.86
C THR A 214 -16.20 0.24 3.06
N GLY A 215 -17.05 -0.77 3.03
CA GLY A 215 -18.43 -0.63 2.57
C GLY A 215 -18.90 -1.74 1.64
N ASP A 216 -20.10 -2.25 1.90
CA ASP A 216 -20.91 -2.93 0.90
C ASP A 216 -21.40 -1.90 -0.13
N PRO A 217 -21.52 -2.26 -1.42
CA PRO A 217 -22.18 -1.38 -2.38
C PRO A 217 -23.62 -1.12 -1.92
N PRO A 218 -24.17 0.07 -2.16
CA PRO A 218 -25.54 0.40 -1.75
C PRO A 218 -26.50 -0.63 -2.35
N LEU A 219 -27.32 -1.25 -1.49
CA LEU A 219 -28.37 -2.16 -1.88
C LEU A 219 -29.28 -1.43 -2.88
N GLN A 220 -29.33 -1.90 -4.11
CA GLN A 220 -30.31 -1.41 -5.08
C GLN A 220 -31.72 -1.68 -4.54
N PRO A 221 -32.65 -0.72 -4.61
CA PRO A 221 -34.01 -0.94 -4.18
C PRO A 221 -34.61 -2.08 -5.03
N ARG A 222 -35.11 -3.10 -4.36
CA ARG A 222 -35.85 -4.18 -5.02
C ARG A 222 -37.05 -3.51 -5.73
N SER A 223 -37.06 -3.58 -7.05
CA SER A 223 -38.24 -3.25 -7.84
C SER A 223 -39.36 -4.20 -7.42
N GLY A 224 -40.32 -3.68 -6.66
CA GLY A 224 -41.55 -4.39 -6.35
C GLY A 224 -42.34 -4.60 -7.65
N SER A 225 -42.52 -5.86 -8.00
CA SER A 225 -43.52 -6.27 -9.00
C SER A 225 -44.87 -6.33 -8.31
N SER A 226 -45.75 -5.45 -8.76
CA SER A 226 -47.20 -5.58 -8.55
C SER A 226 -47.80 -6.63 -9.48
#